data_76e458c4392fb3952796d3b2d786069f
#
_entry.id   76e458c4392fb3952796d3b2d786069f
#
_cell.length_a   1.000
_cell.length_b   1.000
_cell.length_c   1.000
_cell.angle_alpha   90.00
_cell.angle_beta   90.00
_cell.angle_gamma   90.00
#
_symmetry.space_group_name_H-M   'P 1'
#
loop_
_entity.id
_entity.type
_entity.pdbx_description
1 polymer ?
#
loop_
_entity_poly.entity_id
_entity_poly.type
_entity_poly.pdbx_seq_one_letter_code
_entity_poly.pdbx_strand_id
1 'polypeptide(L)'
;MPDRPTHFEIPVDDPDRAEKFYATVFGWTFDRYPGAPNYYGMASTGETNPGINGALFQRSENSGTTITMSVDSIEDSIAKVKAAGGSVLQDKMPIPTMGYFATCKDTEGNEIGLFTNDPKAE
;
A
#
# COMPACT_ATOMS: atom_id res chain seq x y z
N MET A 1 2.90 8.25 13.26
CA MET A 1 4.36 8.41 13.23
C MET A 1 4.79 8.48 11.78
N PRO A 2 5.46 9.55 11.39
CA PRO A 2 5.90 9.69 10.00
C PRO A 2 7.05 8.75 9.68
N ASP A 3 7.16 8.46 8.39
CA ASP A 3 8.27 7.72 7.78
C ASP A 3 8.39 6.26 8.25
N ARG A 4 7.30 5.69 8.72
CA ARG A 4 7.27 4.28 9.13
C ARG A 4 6.44 3.46 8.15
N PRO A 5 6.83 2.19 7.89
CA PRO A 5 5.97 1.30 7.13
C PRO A 5 4.69 1.03 7.92
N THR A 6 3.55 1.29 7.32
CA THR A 6 2.25 1.10 7.96
C THR A 6 1.30 0.23 7.14
N HIS A 7 1.72 -0.20 5.96
CA HIS A 7 0.86 -0.94 5.04
C HIS A 7 1.73 -1.72 4.07
N PHE A 8 1.29 -2.93 3.71
CA PHE A 8 1.94 -3.72 2.68
C PHE A 8 0.93 -4.06 1.59
N GLU A 9 1.42 -4.39 0.40
CA GLU A 9 0.57 -4.88 -0.68
C GLU A 9 1.23 -6.05 -1.36
N ILE A 10 0.47 -7.13 -1.57
CA ILE A 10 0.96 -8.38 -2.15
C ILE A 10 0.15 -8.66 -3.42
N PRO A 11 0.80 -8.80 -4.58
CA PRO A 11 0.08 -9.11 -5.82
C PRO A 11 -0.32 -10.59 -5.86
N VAL A 12 -1.54 -10.85 -6.35
CA VAL A 12 -2.07 -12.20 -6.44
C VAL A 12 -2.71 -12.43 -7.81
N ASP A 13 -2.71 -13.68 -8.26
CA ASP A 13 -3.34 -14.06 -9.52
C ASP A 13 -4.79 -14.50 -9.31
N ASP A 14 -5.04 -15.22 -8.22
CA ASP A 14 -6.36 -15.75 -7.89
C ASP A 14 -6.73 -15.28 -6.49
N PRO A 15 -7.61 -14.28 -6.37
CA PRO A 15 -7.98 -13.71 -5.07
C PRO A 15 -8.51 -14.73 -4.07
N ASP A 16 -9.41 -15.63 -4.50
CA ASP A 16 -9.99 -16.60 -3.59
C ASP A 16 -8.94 -17.55 -3.03
N ARG A 17 -8.08 -18.03 -3.89
CA ARG A 17 -7.00 -18.93 -3.50
C ARG A 17 -6.03 -18.25 -2.54
N ALA A 18 -5.64 -17.02 -2.83
CA ALA A 18 -4.70 -16.26 -2.01
C ALA A 18 -5.28 -15.95 -0.63
N GLU A 19 -6.53 -15.45 -0.58
CA GLU A 19 -7.18 -15.16 0.69
C GLU A 19 -7.28 -16.41 1.55
N LYS A 20 -7.64 -17.54 0.96
CA LYS A 20 -7.73 -18.80 1.69
C LYS A 20 -6.37 -19.21 2.25
N PHE A 21 -5.31 -19.03 1.49
CA PHE A 21 -3.97 -19.37 1.95
C PHE A 21 -3.60 -18.56 3.19
N TYR A 22 -3.71 -17.24 3.12
CA TYR A 22 -3.31 -16.39 4.23
C TYR A 22 -4.23 -16.54 5.45
N ALA A 23 -5.51 -16.78 5.22
CA ALA A 23 -6.44 -17.06 6.31
C ALA A 23 -6.11 -18.36 7.02
N THR A 24 -5.81 -19.42 6.25
CA THR A 24 -5.53 -20.74 6.80
C THR A 24 -4.20 -20.78 7.55
N VAL A 25 -3.17 -20.15 6.99
CA VAL A 25 -1.82 -20.22 7.57
C VAL A 25 -1.65 -19.24 8.72
N PHE A 26 -2.12 -18.00 8.56
CA PHE A 26 -1.84 -16.92 9.51
C PHE A 26 -3.07 -16.38 10.21
N GLY A 27 -4.26 -16.82 9.84
CA GLY A 27 -5.49 -16.34 10.48
C GLY A 27 -5.91 -14.93 10.04
N TRP A 28 -5.40 -14.44 8.92
CA TRP A 28 -5.79 -13.12 8.43
C TRP A 28 -7.25 -13.13 7.96
N THR A 29 -7.91 -11.97 8.05
CA THR A 29 -9.26 -11.77 7.54
C THR A 29 -9.22 -10.73 6.43
N PHE A 30 -10.20 -10.80 5.51
CA PHE A 30 -10.19 -9.96 4.31
C PHE A 30 -11.53 -9.30 4.09
N ASP A 31 -11.48 -8.02 3.66
CA ASP A 31 -12.62 -7.27 3.16
C ASP A 31 -12.28 -6.74 1.79
N ARG A 32 -13.10 -7.07 0.79
CA ARG A 32 -12.86 -6.57 -0.57
C ARG A 32 -13.37 -5.15 -0.68
N TYR A 33 -12.51 -4.28 -1.20
CA TYR A 33 -12.84 -2.87 -1.34
C TYR A 33 -13.75 -2.66 -2.56
N PRO A 34 -15.01 -2.26 -2.36
CA PRO A 34 -15.97 -2.18 -3.47
C PRO A 34 -15.71 -1.04 -4.45
N GLY A 35 -14.96 -0.02 -4.03
CA GLY A 35 -14.64 1.13 -4.87
C GLY A 35 -13.48 0.92 -5.82
N ALA A 36 -12.78 -0.20 -5.73
CA ALA A 36 -11.61 -0.45 -6.57
C ALA A 36 -12.03 -0.95 -7.97
N PRO A 37 -11.38 -0.49 -9.04
CA PRO A 37 -11.69 -0.97 -10.38
C PRO A 37 -11.30 -2.45 -10.60
N ASN A 38 -10.30 -2.92 -9.87
CA ASN A 38 -9.85 -4.30 -9.88
C ASN A 38 -9.88 -4.84 -8.46
N TYR A 39 -9.60 -6.13 -8.29
CA TYR A 39 -9.58 -6.73 -6.96
C TYR A 39 -8.61 -6.00 -6.03
N TYR A 40 -9.08 -5.67 -4.86
CA TYR A 40 -8.28 -5.12 -3.77
C TYR A 40 -8.86 -5.65 -2.47
N GLY A 41 -8.18 -6.63 -1.87
CA GLY A 41 -8.63 -7.27 -0.64
C GLY A 41 -7.88 -6.72 0.54
N MET A 42 -8.56 -5.91 1.35
CA MET A 42 -7.95 -5.35 2.57
C MET A 42 -7.78 -6.44 3.60
N ALA A 43 -6.55 -6.60 4.07
CA ALA A 43 -6.17 -7.67 4.98
C ALA A 43 -6.00 -7.11 6.39
N SER A 44 -6.72 -7.71 7.36
CA SER A 44 -6.47 -7.50 8.77
C SER A 44 -5.61 -8.64 9.27
N THR A 45 -4.45 -8.34 9.82
CA THR A 45 -3.50 -9.34 10.29
C THR A 45 -3.64 -9.62 11.78
N GLY A 46 -4.43 -8.82 12.49
CA GLY A 46 -4.71 -8.99 13.92
C GLY A 46 -4.77 -7.65 14.62
N GLU A 47 -5.17 -7.68 15.89
CA GLU A 47 -5.36 -6.45 16.67
C GLU A 47 -4.58 -6.46 17.98
N THR A 48 -4.05 -7.60 18.42
CA THR A 48 -3.56 -7.75 19.78
C THR A 48 -2.06 -7.64 19.94
N ASN A 49 -1.29 -7.78 18.90
CA ASN A 49 0.18 -7.71 18.96
C ASN A 49 0.67 -6.68 17.96
N PRO A 50 1.91 -6.21 18.09
CA PRO A 50 2.47 -5.32 17.09
C PRO A 50 2.42 -5.95 15.70
N GLY A 51 2.01 -5.15 14.72
CA GLY A 51 1.93 -5.60 13.33
C GLY A 51 1.28 -4.53 12.49
N ILE A 52 1.20 -4.78 11.19
CA ILE A 52 0.55 -3.86 10.27
C ILE A 52 -0.46 -4.64 9.43
N ASN A 53 -1.47 -3.94 8.97
CA ASN A 53 -2.43 -4.46 8.01
C ASN A 53 -1.97 -4.13 6.60
N GLY A 54 -2.58 -4.75 5.61
CA GLY A 54 -2.21 -4.52 4.23
C GLY A 54 -3.31 -4.92 3.29
N ALA A 55 -2.93 -5.30 2.09
CA ALA A 55 -3.89 -5.69 1.08
C ALA A 55 -3.28 -6.70 0.11
N LEU A 56 -4.16 -7.49 -0.48
CA LEU A 56 -3.85 -8.27 -1.68
C LEU A 56 -4.45 -7.51 -2.86
N PHE A 57 -3.77 -7.52 -3.99
CA PHE A 57 -4.29 -6.85 -5.19
C PHE A 57 -4.03 -7.68 -6.42
N GLN A 58 -4.79 -7.43 -7.48
CA GLN A 58 -4.65 -8.18 -8.71
C GLN A 58 -3.27 -7.92 -9.34
N ARG A 59 -2.53 -9.00 -9.62
CA ARG A 59 -1.21 -8.89 -10.23
C ARG A 59 -1.31 -8.27 -11.62
N SER A 60 -0.41 -7.36 -11.89
CA SER A 60 -0.21 -6.80 -13.22
C SER A 60 1.23 -7.04 -13.65
N GLU A 61 1.58 -6.60 -14.85
CA GLU A 61 2.82 -6.99 -15.51
C GLU A 61 4.09 -6.70 -14.70
N ASN A 62 4.12 -5.60 -13.97
CA ASN A 62 5.31 -5.21 -13.21
C ASN A 62 5.06 -5.22 -11.69
N SER A 63 4.11 -6.01 -11.25
CA SER A 63 3.75 -6.04 -9.84
C SER A 63 4.77 -6.79 -8.99
N GLY A 64 5.01 -6.27 -7.80
CA GLY A 64 5.77 -6.92 -6.74
C GLY A 64 5.14 -6.58 -5.41
N THR A 65 5.60 -7.24 -4.36
CA THR A 65 5.20 -6.89 -3.00
C THR A 65 5.78 -5.52 -2.67
N THR A 66 4.93 -4.64 -2.15
CA THR A 66 5.33 -3.27 -1.82
C THR A 66 5.05 -2.96 -0.36
N ILE A 67 5.76 -1.97 0.16
CA ILE A 67 5.48 -1.40 1.48
C ILE A 67 5.13 0.07 1.30
N THR A 68 4.24 0.56 2.17
CA THR A 68 3.83 1.97 2.14
C THR A 68 4.26 2.63 3.43
N MET A 69 4.92 3.78 3.28
CA MET A 69 5.34 4.60 4.41
C MET A 69 4.27 5.64 4.70
N SER A 70 3.95 5.82 5.97
CA SER A 70 3.11 6.92 6.40
C SER A 70 3.98 8.16 6.49
N VAL A 71 3.60 9.22 5.78
CA VAL A 71 4.39 10.46 5.72
C VAL A 71 3.50 11.65 6.06
N ASP A 72 4.12 12.73 6.53
CA ASP A 72 3.38 13.96 6.86
C ASP A 72 3.04 14.76 5.61
N SER A 73 3.93 14.77 4.62
CA SER A 73 3.73 15.52 3.38
C SER A 73 4.21 14.69 2.20
N ILE A 74 3.29 14.40 1.29
CA ILE A 74 3.62 13.67 0.06
C ILE A 74 4.62 14.48 -0.77
N GLU A 75 4.38 15.79 -0.90
CA GLU A 75 5.24 16.66 -1.71
C GLU A 75 6.67 16.70 -1.19
N ASP A 76 6.83 16.86 0.12
CA ASP A 76 8.15 16.89 0.73
C ASP A 76 8.86 15.55 0.59
N SER A 77 8.13 14.46 0.77
CA SER A 77 8.69 13.11 0.65
C SER A 77 9.13 12.82 -0.79
N ILE A 78 8.32 13.22 -1.77
CA ILE A 78 8.68 13.08 -3.18
C ILE A 78 9.97 13.85 -3.49
N ALA A 79 10.09 15.07 -2.97
CA ALA A 79 11.31 15.85 -3.17
C ALA A 79 12.53 15.15 -2.61
N LYS A 80 12.41 14.54 -1.43
CA LYS A 80 13.50 13.78 -0.81
C LYS A 80 13.84 12.52 -1.60
N VAL A 81 12.83 11.82 -2.12
CA VAL A 81 13.05 10.64 -2.95
C VAL A 81 13.89 11.00 -4.17
N LYS A 82 13.51 12.06 -4.86
CA LYS A 82 14.24 12.51 -6.06
C LYS A 82 15.67 12.93 -5.71
N ALA A 83 15.83 13.69 -4.63
CA ALA A 83 17.16 14.16 -4.21
C ALA A 83 18.09 13.03 -3.82
N ALA A 84 17.53 11.92 -3.32
CA ALA A 84 18.30 10.77 -2.86
C ALA A 84 18.55 9.73 -3.96
N GLY A 85 18.10 9.98 -5.19
CA GLY A 85 18.38 9.09 -6.32
C GLY A 85 17.25 8.16 -6.70
N GLY A 86 16.10 8.27 -6.05
CA GLY A 86 14.91 7.55 -6.43
C GLY A 86 14.10 8.26 -7.50
N SER A 87 12.96 7.71 -7.85
CA SER A 87 12.10 8.28 -8.88
C SER A 87 10.63 8.15 -8.49
N VAL A 88 9.77 8.89 -9.17
CA VAL A 88 8.34 8.87 -8.94
C VAL A 88 7.66 8.07 -10.04
N LEU A 89 6.86 7.07 -9.65
CA LEU A 89 6.07 6.28 -10.59
C LEU A 89 4.67 6.86 -10.77
N GLN A 90 4.03 7.22 -9.65
CA GLN A 90 2.70 7.79 -9.63
C GLN A 90 2.72 8.99 -8.69
N ASP A 91 2.44 10.18 -9.22
CA ASP A 91 2.40 11.39 -8.42
C ASP A 91 1.20 11.39 -7.47
N LYS A 92 1.16 12.35 -6.57
CA LYS A 92 0.13 12.46 -5.54
C LYS A 92 -1.27 12.32 -6.11
N MET A 93 -2.05 11.41 -5.54
CA MET A 93 -3.45 11.16 -5.89
C MET A 93 -4.30 11.05 -4.64
N PRO A 94 -5.57 11.48 -4.70
CA PRO A 94 -6.45 11.30 -3.55
C PRO A 94 -7.02 9.89 -3.50
N ILE A 95 -7.20 9.40 -2.28
CA ILE A 95 -8.13 8.32 -1.98
C ILE A 95 -9.24 9.00 -1.21
N PRO A 96 -10.39 9.28 -1.85
CA PRO A 96 -11.43 10.12 -1.24
C PRO A 96 -11.79 9.68 0.18
N THR A 97 -11.89 10.66 1.07
CA THR A 97 -12.20 10.51 2.50
C THR A 97 -11.13 9.82 3.33
N MET A 98 -10.05 9.34 2.72
CA MET A 98 -8.97 8.62 3.42
C MET A 98 -7.67 9.40 3.47
N GLY A 99 -7.21 9.91 2.34
CA GLY A 99 -5.95 10.63 2.30
C GLY A 99 -5.41 10.74 0.88
N TYR A 100 -4.10 10.89 0.81
CA TYR A 100 -3.40 10.98 -0.48
C TYR A 100 -2.27 9.96 -0.52
N PHE A 101 -1.99 9.48 -1.71
CA PHE A 101 -0.90 8.53 -1.89
C PHE A 101 -0.08 8.86 -3.13
N ALA A 102 1.13 8.32 -3.16
CA ALA A 102 2.00 8.36 -4.33
C ALA A 102 2.81 7.06 -4.34
N THR A 103 3.34 6.71 -5.49
CA THR A 103 4.26 5.59 -5.57
C THR A 103 5.58 6.04 -6.16
N CYS A 104 6.66 5.50 -5.63
CA CYS A 104 8.02 5.85 -6.00
C CYS A 104 8.85 4.59 -6.17
N LYS A 105 10.04 4.76 -6.72
CA LYS A 105 11.06 3.71 -6.71
C LYS A 105 12.24 4.17 -5.89
N ASP A 106 12.80 3.23 -5.12
CA ASP A 106 14.06 3.49 -4.42
C ASP A 106 15.23 3.37 -5.41
N THR A 107 16.45 3.47 -4.90
CA THR A 107 17.66 3.39 -5.73
C THR A 107 17.93 1.99 -6.27
N GLU A 108 17.25 0.98 -5.72
CA GLU A 108 17.46 -0.42 -6.09
C GLU A 108 16.35 -0.96 -6.99
N GLY A 109 15.47 -0.08 -7.46
CA GLY A 109 14.37 -0.47 -8.34
C GLY A 109 13.14 -1.01 -7.64
N ASN A 110 13.07 -0.94 -6.32
CA ASN A 110 11.90 -1.40 -5.59
C ASN A 110 10.83 -0.33 -5.55
N GLU A 111 9.57 -0.74 -5.73
CA GLU A 111 8.46 0.18 -5.61
C GLU A 111 8.07 0.35 -4.14
N ILE A 112 7.87 1.60 -3.74
CA ILE A 112 7.41 1.94 -2.40
C ILE A 112 6.22 2.88 -2.51
N GLY A 113 5.32 2.82 -1.52
CA GLY A 113 4.19 3.72 -1.45
C GLY A 113 4.42 4.80 -0.39
N LEU A 114 3.81 5.95 -0.63
CA LEU A 114 3.76 7.06 0.33
C LEU A 114 2.29 7.36 0.59
N PHE A 115 1.91 7.51 1.85
CA PHE A 115 0.53 7.80 2.20
C PHE A 115 0.48 8.83 3.32
N THR A 116 -0.43 9.79 3.18
CA THR A 116 -0.76 10.72 4.27
C THR A 116 -2.26 10.66 4.51
N ASN A 117 -2.63 10.59 5.79
CA ASN A 117 -4.02 10.49 6.19
C ASN A 117 -4.68 11.87 6.13
N ASP A 118 -5.81 11.98 5.45
CA ASP A 118 -6.58 13.22 5.37
C ASP A 118 -8.04 12.88 5.07
N PRO A 119 -8.94 13.01 6.06
CA PRO A 119 -10.36 12.69 5.83
C PRO A 119 -11.05 13.63 4.86
N LYS A 120 -10.42 14.75 4.51
CA LYS A 120 -10.96 15.72 3.55
C LYS A 120 -10.45 15.50 2.12
N ALA A 121 -9.69 14.44 1.88
CA ALA A 121 -9.21 14.13 0.54
C ALA A 121 -10.38 13.89 -0.41
N GLU A 122 -10.27 14.43 -1.64
CA GLU A 122 -11.29 14.29 -2.66
C GLU A 122 -10.74 14.35 -4.08
#